data_add95f600db8e6559a657e4448549556
#
_entry.id   add95f600db8e6559a657e4448549556
#
_cell.length_a   1.000
_cell.length_b   1.000
_cell.length_c   1.000
_cell.angle_alpha   90.00
_cell.angle_beta   90.00
_cell.angle_gamma   90.00
#
_symmetry.space_group_name_H-M   'P 1'
#
loop_
_entity.id
_entity.type
_entity.pdbx_description
1 polymer ?
#
loop_
_entity_poly.entity_id
_entity_poly.type
_entity_poly.pdbx_seq_one_letter_code
_entity_poly.pdbx_strand_id
1 'polypeptide(L)'
;TNLRLMNYGYHTHDFELNLSEEDYIERYPIQLYHFVTSHADIKDKNVLEVGSGRGGGASYIARYLSPSSITGVDISNEAVALCSEFYDVPNLKFICADSESLPFPDNSFDVLVNVESSHCYGDVTKFLKESYRVLKKDGYFLFCDFRTADGLQELYDQFSSSELKFLNRIDITDNIIQGLDKLSKYREDHIDESVSVFI
;
A
#
# COMPACT_ATOMS: atom_id res chain seq x y z
N THR A 1 13.48 -15.47 1.24
CA THR A 1 13.50 -14.03 0.89
C THR A 1 12.55 -13.31 1.82
N ASN A 2 13.08 -12.41 2.67
CA ASN A 2 12.30 -11.61 3.62
C ASN A 2 11.71 -10.37 2.92
N LEU A 3 11.03 -10.54 1.77
CA LEU A 3 10.34 -9.45 1.10
C LEU A 3 9.16 -8.99 1.96
N ARG A 4 9.15 -7.72 2.33
CA ARG A 4 8.12 -7.09 3.16
C ARG A 4 7.03 -6.39 2.33
N LEU A 5 7.35 -6.06 1.07
CA LEU A 5 6.45 -5.43 0.10
C LEU A 5 6.24 -6.37 -1.09
N MET A 6 4.98 -6.47 -1.54
CA MET A 6 4.58 -7.38 -2.62
C MET A 6 4.11 -6.65 -3.89
N ASN A 7 4.15 -5.32 -3.88
CA ASN A 7 3.80 -4.52 -5.05
C ASN A 7 4.90 -4.57 -6.14
N TYR A 8 4.56 -4.17 -7.35
CA TYR A 8 5.45 -4.20 -8.51
C TYR A 8 6.57 -3.14 -8.47
N GLY A 9 6.47 -2.15 -7.57
CA GLY A 9 7.40 -1.06 -7.47
C GLY A 9 7.08 0.11 -8.40
N TYR A 10 7.75 1.22 -8.16
CA TYR A 10 7.61 2.48 -8.91
C TYR A 10 8.99 3.08 -9.10
N HIS A 11 9.28 3.63 -10.27
CA HIS A 11 10.49 4.39 -10.52
C HIS A 11 10.19 5.77 -11.10
N THR A 12 10.87 6.78 -10.55
CA THR A 12 10.88 8.15 -11.08
C THR A 12 12.23 8.78 -10.80
N HIS A 13 12.51 9.87 -11.52
CA HIS A 13 13.64 10.77 -11.24
C HIS A 13 13.21 12.04 -10.48
N ASP A 14 11.92 12.19 -10.17
CA ASP A 14 11.36 13.41 -9.57
C ASP A 14 11.68 13.51 -8.08
N PHE A 15 12.00 12.39 -7.43
CA PHE A 15 12.40 12.36 -6.02
C PHE A 15 13.37 11.21 -5.73
N GLU A 16 14.17 11.39 -4.71
CA GLU A 16 15.03 10.36 -4.12
C GLU A 16 14.66 10.19 -2.65
N LEU A 17 14.53 8.94 -2.19
CA LEU A 17 14.17 8.63 -0.81
C LEU A 17 15.42 8.37 0.02
N ASN A 18 15.51 9.04 1.16
CA ASN A 18 16.52 8.73 2.16
C ASN A 18 16.05 7.55 3.01
N LEU A 19 16.41 6.35 2.61
CA LEU A 19 16.04 5.09 3.24
C LEU A 19 17.20 4.52 4.06
N SER A 20 16.89 3.74 5.09
CA SER A 20 17.89 2.92 5.77
C SER A 20 18.48 1.89 4.80
N GLU A 21 19.67 1.37 5.12
CA GLU A 21 20.33 0.33 4.31
C GLU A 21 19.43 -0.90 4.14
N GLU A 22 18.71 -1.28 5.18
CA GLU A 22 17.77 -2.39 5.19
C GLU A 22 16.55 -2.17 4.28
N ASP A 23 16.03 -0.94 4.21
CA ASP A 23 14.89 -0.58 3.35
C ASP A 23 15.31 -0.34 1.90
N TYR A 24 16.57 -0.03 1.66
CA TYR A 24 17.07 0.28 0.32
C TYR A 24 16.94 -0.90 -0.66
N ILE A 25 16.94 -2.13 -0.15
CA ILE A 25 16.71 -3.35 -0.93
C ILE A 25 15.31 -3.33 -1.57
N GLU A 26 14.32 -2.76 -0.88
CA GLU A 26 12.93 -2.67 -1.34
C GLU A 26 12.57 -1.23 -1.81
N ARG A 27 13.55 -0.43 -2.21
CA ARG A 27 13.35 0.99 -2.55
C ARG A 27 12.29 1.25 -3.61
N TYR A 28 12.17 0.41 -4.63
CA TYR A 28 11.15 0.59 -5.68
C TYR A 28 9.73 0.27 -5.18
N PRO A 29 9.47 -0.83 -4.48
CA PRO A 29 8.22 -1.01 -3.76
C PRO A 29 7.88 0.11 -2.78
N ILE A 30 8.87 0.64 -2.05
CA ILE A 30 8.70 1.79 -1.15
C ILE A 30 8.39 3.07 -1.93
N GLN A 31 9.02 3.29 -3.08
CA GLN A 31 8.72 4.45 -3.94
C GLN A 31 7.26 4.48 -4.39
N LEU A 32 6.62 3.34 -4.63
CA LEU A 32 5.19 3.30 -4.93
C LEU A 32 4.35 3.81 -3.75
N TYR A 33 4.64 3.33 -2.54
CA TYR A 33 3.96 3.85 -1.34
C TYR A 33 4.21 5.33 -1.12
N HIS A 34 5.44 5.79 -1.32
CA HIS A 34 5.77 7.20 -1.24
C HIS A 34 4.98 8.04 -2.22
N PHE A 35 4.96 7.63 -3.50
CA PHE A 35 4.21 8.31 -4.54
C PHE A 35 2.71 8.39 -4.18
N VAL A 36 2.10 7.28 -3.81
CA VAL A 36 0.68 7.23 -3.43
C VAL A 36 0.38 8.13 -2.22
N THR A 37 1.21 8.05 -1.19
CA THR A 37 1.00 8.83 0.05
C THR A 37 1.35 10.30 -0.07
N SER A 38 2.13 10.70 -1.08
CA SER A 38 2.46 12.12 -1.33
C SER A 38 1.25 12.98 -1.76
N HIS A 39 0.12 12.34 -2.08
CA HIS A 39 -1.10 13.04 -2.50
C HIS A 39 -1.99 13.50 -1.34
N ALA A 40 -1.60 13.23 -0.09
CA ALA A 40 -2.26 13.76 1.10
C ALA A 40 -1.24 14.05 2.21
N ASP A 41 -1.59 14.94 3.13
CA ASP A 41 -0.80 15.13 4.35
C ASP A 41 -1.02 13.97 5.30
N ILE A 42 0.03 13.18 5.54
CA ILE A 42 0.02 12.01 6.43
C ILE A 42 0.43 12.37 7.86
N LYS A 43 1.21 13.45 7.99
CA LYS A 43 1.77 13.83 9.30
C LYS A 43 0.64 14.09 10.30
N ASP A 44 0.79 13.54 11.51
CA ASP A 44 -0.15 13.69 12.62
C ASP A 44 -1.58 13.18 12.32
N LYS A 45 -1.77 12.34 11.30
CA LYS A 45 -3.06 11.75 10.90
C LYS A 45 -3.25 10.33 11.43
N ASN A 46 -4.51 9.94 11.60
CA ASN A 46 -4.88 8.53 11.80
C ASN A 46 -5.06 7.88 10.44
N VAL A 47 -4.20 6.91 10.13
CA VAL A 47 -4.14 6.25 8.82
C VAL A 47 -4.64 4.81 8.93
N LEU A 48 -5.40 4.38 7.94
CA LEU A 48 -5.79 2.98 7.72
C LEU A 48 -5.18 2.47 6.42
N GLU A 49 -4.45 1.38 6.46
CA GLU A 49 -4.09 0.63 5.25
C GLU A 49 -4.96 -0.63 5.16
N VAL A 50 -5.69 -0.80 4.05
CA VAL A 50 -6.52 -1.99 3.80
C VAL A 50 -5.82 -2.87 2.77
N GLY A 51 -5.66 -4.16 3.09
CA GLY A 51 -4.85 -5.09 2.32
C GLY A 51 -3.36 -4.91 2.61
N SER A 52 -2.98 -4.88 3.90
CA SER A 52 -1.61 -4.59 4.31
C SER A 52 -0.61 -5.71 4.01
N GLY A 53 -1.07 -6.91 3.69
CA GLY A 53 -0.24 -8.05 3.34
C GLY A 53 0.85 -8.31 4.38
N ARG A 54 2.11 -8.18 3.98
CA ARG A 54 3.28 -8.38 4.85
C ARG A 54 3.69 -7.13 5.66
N GLY A 55 2.87 -6.08 5.66
CA GLY A 55 3.01 -4.90 6.50
C GLY A 55 4.09 -3.91 6.09
N GLY A 56 4.79 -4.12 4.98
CA GLY A 56 5.89 -3.24 4.56
C GLY A 56 5.43 -1.81 4.25
N GLY A 57 4.24 -1.66 3.67
CA GLY A 57 3.64 -0.35 3.38
C GLY A 57 3.28 0.40 4.65
N ALA A 58 2.54 -0.24 5.57
CA ALA A 58 2.20 0.35 6.87
C ALA A 58 3.46 0.71 7.67
N SER A 59 4.48 -0.15 7.66
CA SER A 59 5.76 0.10 8.32
C SER A 59 6.49 1.30 7.72
N TYR A 60 6.51 1.43 6.38
CA TYR A 60 7.07 2.59 5.71
C TYR A 60 6.36 3.88 6.15
N ILE A 61 5.03 3.91 6.09
CA ILE A 61 4.23 5.06 6.49
C ILE A 61 4.51 5.43 7.95
N ALA A 62 4.50 4.45 8.86
CA ALA A 62 4.76 4.66 10.28
C ALA A 62 6.11 5.30 10.57
N ARG A 63 7.18 4.79 9.94
CA ARG A 63 8.57 5.17 10.22
C ARG A 63 9.02 6.45 9.52
N TYR A 64 8.50 6.72 8.32
CA TYR A 64 9.02 7.80 7.47
C TYR A 64 8.06 8.99 7.32
N LEU A 65 6.75 8.80 7.53
CA LEU A 65 5.76 9.85 7.27
C LEU A 65 5.13 10.44 8.54
N SER A 66 5.53 9.96 9.72
CA SER A 66 5.12 10.51 11.02
C SER A 66 3.59 10.63 11.23
N PRO A 67 2.78 9.61 10.92
CA PRO A 67 1.36 9.64 11.27
C PRO A 67 1.17 9.61 12.79
N SER A 68 0.03 10.10 13.27
CA SER A 68 -0.36 9.93 14.68
C SER A 68 -0.54 8.45 15.03
N SER A 69 -1.19 7.71 14.14
CA SER A 69 -1.29 6.25 14.18
C SER A 69 -1.50 5.68 12.80
N ILE A 70 -1.07 4.42 12.59
CA ILE A 70 -1.45 3.64 11.43
C ILE A 70 -1.93 2.25 11.84
N THR A 71 -3.02 1.82 11.23
CA THR A 71 -3.54 0.46 11.36
C THR A 71 -3.50 -0.23 10.00
N GLY A 72 -2.78 -1.34 9.91
CA GLY A 72 -2.83 -2.25 8.76
C GLY A 72 -3.93 -3.28 8.96
N VAL A 73 -4.74 -3.51 7.92
CA VAL A 73 -5.78 -4.55 7.92
C VAL A 73 -5.50 -5.53 6.80
N ASP A 74 -5.58 -6.81 7.12
CA ASP A 74 -5.52 -7.90 6.15
C ASP A 74 -6.49 -9.02 6.54
N ILE A 75 -6.98 -9.77 5.56
CA ILE A 75 -7.89 -10.89 5.79
C ILE A 75 -7.15 -12.13 6.32
N SER A 76 -5.84 -12.23 6.10
CA SER A 76 -5.02 -13.35 6.53
C SER A 76 -4.57 -13.19 7.99
N ASN A 77 -5.06 -14.06 8.85
CA ASN A 77 -4.61 -14.15 10.25
C ASN A 77 -3.10 -14.39 10.35
N GLU A 78 -2.54 -15.21 9.45
CA GLU A 78 -1.12 -15.51 9.41
C GLU A 78 -0.28 -14.28 9.05
N ALA A 79 -0.72 -13.51 8.06
CA ALA A 79 -0.05 -12.27 7.68
C ALA A 79 -0.06 -11.26 8.84
N VAL A 80 -1.21 -11.07 9.48
CA VAL A 80 -1.36 -10.16 10.63
C VAL A 80 -0.50 -10.61 11.82
N ALA A 81 -0.45 -11.90 12.13
CA ALA A 81 0.39 -12.44 13.20
C ALA A 81 1.88 -12.18 12.92
N LEU A 82 2.34 -12.49 11.71
CA LEU A 82 3.72 -12.22 11.29
C LEU A 82 4.07 -10.72 11.35
N CYS A 83 3.19 -9.85 10.88
CA CYS A 83 3.40 -8.40 10.94
C CYS A 83 3.50 -7.90 12.39
N SER A 84 2.62 -8.40 13.27
CA SER A 84 2.58 -8.00 14.69
C SER A 84 3.82 -8.47 15.47
N GLU A 85 4.42 -9.59 15.06
CA GLU A 85 5.67 -10.10 15.63
C GLU A 85 6.89 -9.34 15.07
N PHE A 86 6.86 -9.04 13.76
CA PHE A 86 8.03 -8.50 13.06
C PHE A 86 8.22 -6.99 13.26
N TYR A 87 7.13 -6.21 13.32
CA TYR A 87 7.20 -4.75 13.40
C TYR A 87 6.97 -4.24 14.83
N ASP A 88 8.05 -3.79 15.47
CA ASP A 88 8.00 -3.08 16.77
C ASP A 88 8.07 -1.56 16.54
N VAL A 89 6.94 -0.98 16.11
CA VAL A 89 6.79 0.46 15.86
C VAL A 89 5.62 1.00 16.69
N PRO A 90 5.82 1.94 17.62
CA PRO A 90 4.82 2.30 18.64
C PRO A 90 3.47 2.79 18.10
N ASN A 91 3.46 3.44 16.93
CA ASN A 91 2.25 3.98 16.30
C ASN A 91 1.66 3.07 15.20
N LEU A 92 2.15 1.84 15.07
CA LEU A 92 1.73 0.86 14.07
C LEU A 92 1.05 -0.33 14.76
N LYS A 93 -0.08 -0.77 14.23
CA LYS A 93 -0.72 -2.02 14.63
C LYS A 93 -1.33 -2.72 13.42
N PHE A 94 -1.54 -4.04 13.55
CA PHE A 94 -2.18 -4.86 12.53
C PHE A 94 -3.42 -5.56 13.11
N ILE A 95 -4.47 -5.66 12.29
CA ILE A 95 -5.75 -6.27 12.67
C ILE A 95 -6.22 -7.18 11.53
N CYS A 96 -6.62 -8.41 11.88
CA CYS A 96 -7.26 -9.29 10.91
C CYS A 96 -8.72 -8.87 10.73
N ALA A 97 -9.08 -8.49 9.52
CA ALA A 97 -10.45 -8.16 9.17
C ALA A 97 -10.69 -8.24 7.65
N ASP A 98 -11.95 -8.35 7.29
CA ASP A 98 -12.42 -8.30 5.92
C ASP A 98 -12.56 -6.83 5.47
N SER A 99 -12.01 -6.51 4.29
CA SER A 99 -12.14 -5.19 3.66
C SER A 99 -13.58 -4.80 3.37
N GLU A 100 -14.46 -5.80 3.19
CA GLU A 100 -15.89 -5.62 2.93
C GLU A 100 -16.73 -5.42 4.22
N SER A 101 -16.09 -5.51 5.41
CA SER A 101 -16.74 -5.34 6.73
C SER A 101 -15.70 -4.90 7.76
N LEU A 102 -15.27 -3.64 7.69
CA LEU A 102 -14.21 -3.11 8.53
C LEU A 102 -14.68 -2.92 9.99
N PRO A 103 -13.94 -3.43 11.00
CA PRO A 103 -14.36 -3.41 12.41
C PRO A 103 -14.05 -2.07 13.08
N PHE A 104 -14.33 -0.98 12.39
CA PHE A 104 -14.10 0.38 12.91
C PHE A 104 -15.39 1.20 12.90
N PRO A 105 -15.54 2.15 13.84
CA PRO A 105 -16.63 3.12 13.80
C PRO A 105 -16.57 4.00 12.55
N ASP A 106 -17.69 4.60 12.20
CA ASP A 106 -17.77 5.62 11.16
C ASP A 106 -16.84 6.80 11.49
N ASN A 107 -16.27 7.44 10.47
CA ASN A 107 -15.45 8.65 10.63
C ASN A 107 -14.24 8.49 11.57
N SER A 108 -13.53 7.35 11.50
CA SER A 108 -12.42 7.02 12.38
C SER A 108 -11.05 7.47 11.84
N PHE A 109 -10.89 7.51 10.52
CA PHE A 109 -9.59 7.73 9.89
C PHE A 109 -9.54 9.01 9.04
N ASP A 110 -8.40 9.68 9.08
CA ASP A 110 -8.13 10.85 8.26
C ASP A 110 -7.72 10.46 6.84
N VAL A 111 -6.98 9.35 6.72
CA VAL A 111 -6.48 8.83 5.44
C VAL A 111 -6.66 7.32 5.40
N LEU A 112 -7.16 6.81 4.27
CA LEU A 112 -7.18 5.39 3.94
C LEU A 112 -6.25 5.15 2.75
N VAL A 113 -5.41 4.12 2.85
CA VAL A 113 -4.45 3.70 1.83
C VAL A 113 -4.82 2.30 1.35
N ASN A 114 -4.82 2.08 0.04
CA ASN A 114 -4.96 0.76 -0.57
C ASN A 114 -4.03 0.69 -1.78
N VAL A 115 -3.03 -0.19 -1.73
CA VAL A 115 -2.01 -0.33 -2.77
C VAL A 115 -1.97 -1.77 -3.25
N GLU A 116 -2.26 -1.97 -4.53
CA GLU A 116 -2.22 -3.27 -5.23
C GLU A 116 -2.86 -4.42 -4.43
N SER A 117 -4.09 -4.22 -3.97
CA SER A 117 -4.80 -5.19 -3.14
C SER A 117 -6.24 -5.44 -3.59
N SER A 118 -6.96 -4.40 -4.04
CA SER A 118 -8.40 -4.51 -4.31
C SER A 118 -8.75 -5.41 -5.50
N HIS A 119 -7.80 -5.75 -6.34
CA HIS A 119 -7.99 -6.74 -7.41
C HIS A 119 -8.23 -8.17 -6.89
N CYS A 120 -7.95 -8.42 -5.61
CA CYS A 120 -8.19 -9.68 -4.92
C CYS A 120 -9.52 -9.72 -4.14
N TYR A 121 -10.28 -8.61 -4.07
CA TYR A 121 -11.49 -8.53 -3.25
C TYR A 121 -12.70 -9.16 -3.95
N GLY A 122 -13.57 -9.78 -3.16
CA GLY A 122 -14.77 -10.40 -3.66
C GLY A 122 -15.83 -9.41 -4.13
N ASP A 123 -15.97 -8.29 -3.40
CA ASP A 123 -16.92 -7.22 -3.71
C ASP A 123 -16.29 -5.83 -3.48
N VAL A 124 -15.74 -5.27 -4.56
CA VAL A 124 -15.11 -3.93 -4.51
C VAL A 124 -16.13 -2.85 -4.15
N THR A 125 -17.40 -3.00 -4.52
CA THR A 125 -18.43 -2.01 -4.16
C THR A 125 -18.66 -1.95 -2.65
N LYS A 126 -18.67 -3.08 -1.97
CA LYS A 126 -18.73 -3.11 -0.50
C LYS A 126 -17.47 -2.50 0.13
N PHE A 127 -16.30 -2.84 -0.39
CA PHE A 127 -15.05 -2.24 0.07
C PHE A 127 -15.07 -0.71 -0.05
N LEU A 128 -15.52 -0.16 -1.17
CA LEU A 128 -15.64 1.29 -1.37
C LEU A 128 -16.63 1.93 -0.39
N LYS A 129 -17.75 1.25 -0.11
CA LYS A 129 -18.73 1.70 0.90
C LYS A 129 -18.15 1.72 2.31
N GLU A 130 -17.43 0.67 2.70
CA GLU A 130 -16.75 0.61 3.99
C GLU A 130 -15.63 1.66 4.09
N SER A 131 -14.87 1.84 2.99
CA SER A 131 -13.85 2.89 2.91
C SER A 131 -14.43 4.28 3.14
N TYR A 132 -15.56 4.60 2.50
CA TYR A 132 -16.26 5.86 2.73
C TYR A 132 -16.77 6.00 4.16
N ARG A 133 -17.36 4.92 4.72
CA ARG A 133 -17.92 4.92 6.08
C ARG A 133 -16.87 5.21 7.15
N VAL A 134 -15.70 4.56 7.06
CA VAL A 134 -14.64 4.70 8.07
C VAL A 134 -13.82 5.97 7.92
N LEU A 135 -13.82 6.59 6.74
CA LEU A 135 -13.16 7.87 6.51
C LEU A 135 -13.94 9.00 7.18
N LYS A 136 -13.21 9.93 7.80
CA LYS A 136 -13.76 11.18 8.27
C LYS A 136 -14.27 12.03 7.10
N LYS A 137 -15.19 12.95 7.40
CA LYS A 137 -15.55 14.00 6.45
C LYS A 137 -14.26 14.75 6.09
N ASP A 138 -14.05 14.99 4.81
CA ASP A 138 -12.83 15.60 4.25
C ASP A 138 -11.55 14.72 4.38
N GLY A 139 -11.70 13.44 4.71
CA GLY A 139 -10.62 12.45 4.67
C GLY A 139 -10.25 12.05 3.25
N TYR A 140 -9.06 11.49 3.07
CA TYR A 140 -8.51 11.09 1.77
C TYR A 140 -8.47 9.58 1.62
N PHE A 141 -8.93 9.10 0.47
CA PHE A 141 -8.71 7.74 0.02
C PHE A 141 -7.61 7.73 -1.05
N LEU A 142 -6.46 7.18 -0.69
CA LEU A 142 -5.30 7.03 -1.57
C LEU A 142 -5.29 5.61 -2.12
N PHE A 143 -5.60 5.49 -3.39
CA PHE A 143 -5.82 4.22 -4.05
C PHE A 143 -4.86 4.04 -5.23
N CYS A 144 -4.19 2.90 -5.29
CA CYS A 144 -3.37 2.50 -6.42
C CYS A 144 -3.57 1.01 -6.68
N ASP A 145 -4.01 0.66 -7.88
CA ASP A 145 -4.17 -0.74 -8.26
C ASP A 145 -4.09 -0.90 -9.78
N PHE A 146 -3.96 -2.13 -10.24
CA PHE A 146 -3.96 -2.47 -11.66
C PHE A 146 -5.19 -3.30 -12.03
N ARG A 147 -5.59 -3.20 -13.28
CA ARG A 147 -6.69 -3.98 -13.87
C ARG A 147 -6.37 -4.29 -15.32
N THR A 148 -7.00 -5.36 -15.84
CA THR A 148 -7.14 -5.51 -17.29
C THR A 148 -7.96 -4.37 -17.87
N ALA A 149 -7.86 -4.13 -19.18
CA ALA A 149 -8.62 -3.04 -19.83
C ALA A 149 -10.13 -3.11 -19.54
N ASP A 150 -10.70 -4.32 -19.59
CA ASP A 150 -12.13 -4.54 -19.29
C ASP A 150 -12.45 -4.31 -17.80
N GLY A 151 -11.60 -4.79 -16.90
CA GLY A 151 -11.77 -4.60 -15.46
C GLY A 151 -11.55 -3.16 -15.00
N LEU A 152 -10.84 -2.34 -15.78
CA LEU A 152 -10.64 -0.93 -15.48
C LEU A 152 -11.94 -0.12 -15.63
N GLN A 153 -12.74 -0.40 -16.65
CA GLN A 153 -14.04 0.26 -16.82
C GLN A 153 -14.99 -0.11 -15.68
N GLU A 154 -15.04 -1.39 -15.29
CA GLU A 154 -15.83 -1.83 -14.14
C GLU A 154 -15.42 -1.11 -12.85
N LEU A 155 -14.12 -0.99 -12.58
CA LEU A 155 -13.62 -0.26 -11.42
C LEU A 155 -14.05 1.21 -11.43
N TYR A 156 -14.01 1.89 -12.58
CA TYR A 156 -14.50 3.26 -12.71
C TYR A 156 -15.99 3.39 -12.44
N ASP A 157 -16.79 2.43 -12.91
CA ASP A 157 -18.24 2.41 -12.68
C ASP A 157 -18.54 2.20 -11.18
N GLN A 158 -17.78 1.34 -10.51
CA GLN A 158 -17.88 1.11 -9.07
C GLN A 158 -17.52 2.37 -8.27
N PHE A 159 -16.41 3.05 -8.58
CA PHE A 159 -16.06 4.32 -7.95
C PHE A 159 -17.11 5.41 -8.22
N SER A 160 -17.60 5.52 -9.46
CA SER A 160 -18.61 6.52 -9.85
C SER A 160 -19.94 6.31 -9.13
N SER A 161 -20.23 5.06 -8.77
CA SER A 161 -21.44 4.68 -8.02
C SER A 161 -21.26 4.81 -6.49
N SER A 162 -20.05 5.06 -6.03
CA SER A 162 -19.74 5.25 -4.62
C SER A 162 -19.97 6.70 -4.18
N GLU A 163 -19.93 6.95 -2.86
CA GLU A 163 -19.99 8.30 -2.29
C GLU A 163 -18.63 9.02 -2.31
N LEU A 164 -17.55 8.32 -2.72
CA LEU A 164 -16.19 8.87 -2.89
C LEU A 164 -16.12 9.76 -4.12
N LYS A 165 -15.33 10.83 -4.04
CA LYS A 165 -15.14 11.76 -5.16
C LYS A 165 -13.71 11.71 -5.67
N PHE A 166 -13.55 11.55 -6.96
CA PHE A 166 -12.24 11.71 -7.59
C PHE A 166 -11.73 13.14 -7.43
N LEU A 167 -10.57 13.27 -6.80
CA LEU A 167 -9.82 14.52 -6.75
C LEU A 167 -8.73 14.55 -7.82
N ASN A 168 -8.08 13.42 -8.03
CA ASN A 168 -7.04 13.24 -9.02
C ASN A 168 -7.02 11.80 -9.53
N ARG A 169 -6.55 11.63 -10.76
CA ARG A 169 -6.31 10.33 -11.39
C ARG A 169 -5.07 10.40 -12.26
N ILE A 170 -4.13 9.53 -12.01
CA ILE A 170 -2.84 9.51 -12.68
C ILE A 170 -2.60 8.09 -13.21
N ASP A 171 -2.26 7.98 -14.48
CA ASP A 171 -1.73 6.74 -15.05
C ASP A 171 -0.22 6.70 -14.79
N ILE A 172 0.21 5.69 -14.07
CA ILE A 172 1.61 5.47 -13.69
C ILE A 172 2.19 4.20 -14.28
N THR A 173 1.55 3.64 -15.30
CA THR A 173 1.93 2.36 -15.91
C THR A 173 3.41 2.34 -16.32
N ASP A 174 3.90 3.37 -16.98
CA ASP A 174 5.29 3.46 -17.40
C ASP A 174 6.27 3.46 -16.20
N ASN A 175 5.90 4.14 -15.12
CA ASN A 175 6.70 4.17 -13.90
C ASN A 175 6.74 2.81 -13.19
N ILE A 176 5.61 2.09 -13.20
CA ILE A 176 5.54 0.72 -12.65
C ILE A 176 6.39 -0.24 -13.48
N ILE A 177 6.31 -0.20 -14.81
CA ILE A 177 7.14 -1.03 -15.70
C ILE A 177 8.63 -0.76 -15.43
N GLN A 178 9.05 0.49 -15.35
CA GLN A 178 10.43 0.85 -15.03
C GLN A 178 10.84 0.37 -13.63
N GLY A 179 9.96 0.49 -12.63
CA GLY A 179 10.18 0.01 -11.26
C GLY A 179 10.41 -1.50 -11.24
N LEU A 180 9.55 -2.25 -11.93
CA LEU A 180 9.63 -3.70 -12.06
C LEU A 180 10.92 -4.15 -12.73
N ASP A 181 11.31 -3.52 -13.85
CA ASP A 181 12.55 -3.84 -14.58
C ASP A 181 13.78 -3.62 -13.68
N LYS A 182 13.83 -2.51 -12.97
CA LYS A 182 14.93 -2.21 -12.04
C LYS A 182 14.97 -3.16 -10.85
N LEU A 183 13.81 -3.54 -10.32
CA LEU A 183 13.70 -4.51 -9.23
C LEU A 183 14.15 -5.90 -9.67
N SER A 184 13.76 -6.34 -10.88
CA SER A 184 14.16 -7.62 -11.46
C SER A 184 15.66 -7.67 -11.65
N LYS A 185 16.24 -6.66 -12.28
CA LYS A 185 17.68 -6.57 -12.47
C LYS A 185 18.46 -6.59 -11.15
N TYR A 186 18.00 -5.83 -10.16
CA TYR A 186 18.61 -5.83 -8.83
C TYR A 186 18.61 -7.24 -8.21
N ARG A 187 17.51 -7.99 -8.36
CA ARG A 187 17.39 -9.36 -7.85
C ARG A 187 18.30 -10.34 -8.62
N GLU A 188 18.39 -10.22 -9.93
CA GLU A 188 19.29 -11.02 -10.77
C GLU A 188 20.74 -10.82 -10.34
N ASP A 189 21.22 -9.58 -10.24
CA ASP A 189 22.59 -9.23 -9.83
C ASP A 189 22.93 -9.87 -8.46
N HIS A 190 21.99 -9.87 -7.50
CA HIS A 190 22.20 -10.46 -6.17
C HIS A 190 22.11 -11.99 -6.13
N ILE A 191 21.36 -12.60 -7.03
CA ILE A 191 21.32 -14.06 -7.19
C ILE A 191 22.66 -14.55 -7.76
N ASP A 192 23.18 -13.88 -8.78
CA ASP A 192 24.45 -14.22 -9.42
C ASP A 192 25.63 -14.11 -8.45
N GLU A 193 25.66 -13.06 -7.61
CA GLU A 193 26.65 -12.94 -6.54
C GLU A 193 26.56 -14.07 -5.51
N SER A 194 25.35 -14.51 -5.17
CA SER A 194 25.10 -15.58 -4.20
C SER A 194 25.45 -16.97 -4.74
N VAL A 195 25.27 -17.19 -6.04
CA VAL A 195 25.53 -18.48 -6.70
C VAL A 195 27.02 -18.66 -6.99
N SER A 196 27.77 -17.58 -7.23
CA SER A 196 29.22 -17.67 -7.48
C SER A 196 30.03 -18.10 -6.25
N VAL A 197 29.42 -18.18 -5.07
CA VAL A 197 30.05 -18.67 -3.82
C VAL A 197 29.97 -20.20 -3.68
N PHE A 198 29.22 -20.92 -4.54
CA PHE A 198 28.97 -22.36 -4.44
C PHE A 198 29.67 -23.21 -5.54
N ILE A 199 30.60 -22.65 -6.30
CA ILE A 199 31.47 -23.39 -7.25
C ILE A 199 32.95 -23.39 -6.68
#